data_75ef604f8e8c43e43125cfb10ba4460e
#
_entry.id   75ef604f8e8c43e43125cfb10ba4460e
#
_cell.length_a   1.000
_cell.length_b   1.000
_cell.length_c   1.000
_cell.angle_alpha   90.00
_cell.angle_beta   90.00
_cell.angle_gamma   90.00
#
_symmetry.space_group_name_H-M   'P 1'
#
loop_
_entity.id
_entity.type
_entity.pdbx_description
1 polymer ?
#
loop_
_entity_poly.entity_id
_entity_poly.type
_entity_poly.pdbx_seq_one_letter_code
_entity_poly.pdbx_strand_id
1 'polypeptide(L)'
;MYYIIWSYTVDKSKQTRFEEEYNRGGSWFKFFEPCGDYMGHELIKNTDGFSYVLIDKWMTQKDYEGFVKANQLAYDDLNNRSKELYDEEEQIGFYESI
;
A
#
# COMPACT_ATOMS: atom_id res chain seq x y z
N MET A 1 -14.65 3.25 -8.84
CA MET A 1 -13.45 3.29 -7.94
C MET A 1 -12.93 1.88 -7.78
N TYR A 2 -11.64 1.72 -7.93
CA TYR A 2 -10.94 0.44 -7.81
C TYR A 2 -10.13 0.43 -6.50
N TYR A 3 -10.22 -0.67 -5.75
CA TYR A 3 -9.57 -0.81 -4.45
C TYR A 3 -8.67 -2.02 -4.42
N ILE A 4 -7.50 -1.87 -3.84
CA ILE A 4 -6.60 -2.99 -3.54
C ILE A 4 -6.43 -3.02 -2.03
N ILE A 5 -6.71 -4.16 -1.43
CA ILE A 5 -6.70 -4.30 0.02
C ILE A 5 -5.61 -5.28 0.44
N TRP A 6 -4.76 -4.83 1.35
CA TRP A 6 -3.63 -5.58 1.90
C TRP A 6 -3.78 -5.72 3.41
N SER A 7 -3.28 -6.80 3.96
CA SER A 7 -3.14 -6.98 5.40
C SER A 7 -1.68 -7.20 5.77
N TYR A 8 -1.26 -6.62 6.88
CA TYR A 8 0.12 -6.71 7.38
C TYR A 8 0.13 -7.09 8.84
N THR A 9 1.04 -8.00 9.22
CA THR A 9 1.38 -8.24 10.62
C THR A 9 2.73 -7.60 10.87
N VAL A 10 2.82 -6.76 11.90
CA VAL A 10 4.01 -5.95 12.15
C VAL A 10 4.37 -6.01 13.63
N ASP A 11 5.55 -6.53 13.94
CA ASP A 11 6.08 -6.54 15.29
C ASP A 11 6.20 -5.12 15.85
N LYS A 12 6.01 -4.96 17.16
CA LYS A 12 6.05 -3.64 17.82
C LYS A 12 7.33 -2.87 17.53
N SER A 13 8.44 -3.56 17.41
CA SER A 13 9.74 -2.93 17.12
C SER A 13 9.83 -2.30 15.74
N LYS A 14 8.93 -2.68 14.83
CA LYS A 14 8.91 -2.20 13.44
C LYS A 14 7.79 -1.20 13.15
N GLN A 15 6.82 -1.06 14.05
CA GLN A 15 5.59 -0.33 13.76
C GLN A 15 5.80 1.15 13.43
N THR A 16 6.69 1.83 14.12
CA THR A 16 6.96 3.24 13.86
C THR A 16 7.45 3.44 12.42
N ARG A 17 8.44 2.65 11.97
CA ARG A 17 8.94 2.73 10.60
C ARG A 17 7.90 2.29 9.58
N PHE A 18 7.16 1.22 9.89
CA PHE A 18 6.09 0.75 9.00
C PHE A 18 5.07 1.86 8.78
N GLU A 19 4.58 2.49 9.84
CA GLU A 19 3.60 3.56 9.73
C GLU A 19 4.13 4.77 8.95
N GLU A 20 5.39 5.14 9.17
CA GLU A 20 6.02 6.23 8.42
C GLU A 20 6.05 5.97 6.91
N GLU A 21 6.34 4.74 6.50
CA GLU A 21 6.49 4.39 5.09
C GLU A 21 5.17 4.05 4.39
N TYR A 22 4.18 3.56 5.13
CA TYR A 22 2.91 3.10 4.59
C TYR A 22 1.75 4.06 4.79
N ASN A 23 1.92 5.08 5.63
CA ASN A 23 0.88 6.07 5.85
C ASN A 23 0.94 7.17 4.79
N ARG A 24 -0.02 8.09 4.85
CA ARG A 24 -0.06 9.24 3.95
C ARG A 24 1.22 10.07 4.10
N GLY A 25 1.86 10.37 2.97
CA GLY A 25 3.14 11.06 2.95
C GLY A 25 4.36 10.14 3.07
N GLY A 26 4.16 8.83 3.22
CA GLY A 26 5.23 7.84 3.21
C GLY A 26 5.69 7.47 1.80
N SER A 27 6.62 6.50 1.72
CA SER A 27 7.25 6.11 0.46
C SER A 27 6.28 5.65 -0.61
N TRP A 28 5.30 4.82 -0.23
CA TRP A 28 4.32 4.31 -1.18
C TRP A 28 3.39 5.40 -1.68
N PHE A 29 2.92 6.28 -0.81
CA PHE A 29 2.12 7.43 -1.20
C PHE A 29 2.87 8.31 -2.21
N LYS A 30 4.12 8.63 -1.90
CA LYS A 30 4.96 9.46 -2.79
C LYS A 30 5.23 8.80 -4.13
N PHE A 31 5.32 7.48 -4.15
CA PHE A 31 5.52 6.72 -5.38
C PHE A 31 4.32 6.83 -6.31
N PHE A 32 3.11 6.70 -5.78
CA PHE A 32 1.87 6.73 -6.56
C PHE A 32 1.34 8.13 -6.84
N GLU A 33 1.63 9.08 -5.96
CA GLU A 33 1.08 10.45 -6.01
C GLU A 33 1.21 11.15 -7.37
N PRO A 34 2.31 10.99 -8.14
CA PRO A 34 2.43 11.64 -9.44
C PRO A 34 1.36 11.20 -10.46
N CYS A 35 0.74 10.06 -10.27
CA CYS A 35 -0.34 9.62 -11.13
C CYS A 35 -1.65 10.30 -10.71
N GLY A 36 -2.26 11.07 -11.62
CA GLY A 36 -3.52 11.78 -11.34
C GLY A 36 -4.71 10.87 -11.06
N ASP A 37 -4.63 9.60 -11.45
CA ASP A 37 -5.70 8.62 -11.26
C ASP A 37 -5.55 7.83 -9.95
N TYR A 38 -4.49 8.09 -9.18
CA TYR A 38 -4.34 7.56 -7.83
C TYR A 38 -5.18 8.41 -6.87
N MET A 39 -6.08 7.77 -6.15
CA MET A 39 -7.04 8.45 -5.26
C MET A 39 -6.62 8.39 -3.79
N GLY A 40 -5.38 8.04 -3.52
CA GLY A 40 -4.87 7.94 -2.15
C GLY A 40 -5.07 6.56 -1.55
N HIS A 41 -4.82 6.48 -0.25
CA HIS A 41 -5.00 5.24 0.49
C HIS A 41 -5.43 5.53 1.93
N GLU A 42 -5.82 4.48 2.62
CA GLU A 42 -6.12 4.52 4.05
C GLU A 42 -5.40 3.37 4.72
N LEU A 43 -4.65 3.69 5.78
CA LEU A 43 -3.99 2.70 6.62
C LEU A 43 -4.74 2.66 7.96
N ILE A 44 -5.25 1.50 8.32
CA ILE A 44 -5.94 1.31 9.60
C ILE A 44 -5.25 0.22 10.40
N LYS A 45 -5.26 0.36 11.72
CA LYS A 45 -4.62 -0.55 12.64
C LYS A 45 -5.68 -1.34 13.40
N ASN A 46 -5.47 -2.65 13.50
CA ASN A 46 -6.32 -3.51 14.33
C ASN A 46 -6.17 -3.11 15.79
N THR A 47 -7.26 -3.14 16.54
CA THR A 47 -7.24 -2.81 17.96
C THR A 47 -6.42 -3.78 18.82
N ASP A 48 -6.08 -4.97 18.29
CA ASP A 48 -5.13 -5.88 18.94
C ASP A 48 -3.70 -5.34 18.98
N GLY A 49 -3.38 -4.34 18.17
CA GLY A 49 -2.11 -3.65 18.14
C GLY A 49 -1.02 -4.31 17.28
N PHE A 50 -1.33 -5.38 16.53
CA PHE A 50 -0.32 -6.15 15.79
C PHE A 50 -0.54 -6.20 14.29
N SER A 51 -1.74 -5.89 13.81
CA SER A 51 -2.02 -5.98 12.38
C SER A 51 -2.61 -4.69 11.82
N TYR A 52 -2.42 -4.51 10.52
CA TYR A 52 -2.86 -3.34 9.77
C TYR A 52 -3.60 -3.79 8.52
N VAL A 53 -4.49 -2.93 8.05
CA VAL A 53 -5.10 -3.06 6.73
C VAL A 53 -4.79 -1.80 5.95
N LEU A 54 -4.30 -1.98 4.73
CA LEU A 54 -4.03 -0.90 3.79
C LEU A 54 -5.03 -0.99 2.65
N ILE A 55 -5.71 0.12 2.36
CA ILE A 55 -6.69 0.21 1.29
C ILE A 55 -6.19 1.23 0.27
N ASP A 56 -5.70 0.76 -0.86
CA ASP A 56 -5.29 1.62 -1.96
C ASP A 56 -6.48 1.91 -2.86
N LYS A 57 -6.61 3.16 -3.29
CA LYS A 57 -7.75 3.64 -4.10
C LYS A 57 -7.26 4.20 -5.42
N TRP A 58 -7.84 3.73 -6.51
CA TRP A 58 -7.54 4.17 -7.88
C TRP A 58 -8.82 4.44 -8.64
N MET A 59 -8.76 5.28 -9.65
CA MET A 59 -9.93 5.53 -10.50
C MET A 59 -10.38 4.25 -11.17
N THR A 60 -9.46 3.52 -11.80
CA THR A 60 -9.74 2.25 -12.48
C THR A 60 -8.61 1.25 -12.30
N GLN A 61 -8.92 -0.01 -12.54
CA GLN A 61 -7.91 -1.08 -12.57
C GLN A 61 -6.84 -0.82 -13.63
N LYS A 62 -7.26 -0.35 -14.81
CA LYS A 62 -6.33 -0.03 -15.91
C LYS A 62 -5.32 1.04 -15.52
N ASP A 63 -5.75 2.04 -14.79
CA ASP A 63 -4.86 3.12 -14.35
C ASP A 63 -3.78 2.60 -13.42
N TYR A 64 -4.16 1.74 -12.47
CA TYR A 64 -3.21 1.10 -11.56
C TYR A 64 -2.22 0.23 -12.32
N GLU A 65 -2.73 -0.69 -13.14
CA GLU A 65 -1.89 -1.63 -13.88
C GLU A 65 -0.94 -0.90 -14.85
N GLY A 66 -1.45 0.12 -15.52
CA GLY A 66 -0.65 0.93 -16.43
C GLY A 66 0.46 1.69 -15.73
N PHE A 67 0.18 2.26 -14.56
CA PHE A 67 1.19 2.96 -13.77
C PHE A 67 2.29 2.01 -13.27
N VAL A 68 1.91 0.87 -12.70
CA VAL A 68 2.86 -0.12 -12.21
C VAL A 68 3.73 -0.63 -13.36
N LYS A 69 3.12 -0.97 -14.50
CA LYS A 69 3.85 -1.44 -15.67
C LYS A 69 4.85 -0.40 -16.18
N ALA A 70 4.45 0.86 -16.24
CA ALA A 70 5.31 1.95 -16.70
C ALA A 70 6.47 2.24 -15.73
N ASN A 71 6.32 1.87 -14.46
CA ASN A 71 7.28 2.13 -13.39
C ASN A 71 7.75 0.83 -12.72
N GLN A 72 7.79 -0.28 -13.47
CA GLN A 72 8.00 -1.61 -12.91
C GLN A 72 9.28 -1.75 -12.09
N LEU A 73 10.40 -1.23 -12.58
CA LEU A 73 11.68 -1.33 -11.86
C LEU A 73 11.64 -0.57 -10.54
N ALA A 74 11.07 0.63 -10.54
CA ALA A 74 10.94 1.43 -9.32
C ALA A 74 9.96 0.79 -8.33
N TYR A 75 8.88 0.20 -8.84
CA TYR A 75 7.92 -0.53 -8.02
C TYR A 75 8.57 -1.74 -7.34
N ASP A 76 9.29 -2.53 -8.11
CA ASP A 76 9.97 -3.73 -7.58
C ASP A 76 11.03 -3.36 -6.54
N ASP A 77 11.78 -2.28 -6.79
CA ASP A 77 12.78 -1.80 -5.84
C ASP A 77 12.15 -1.36 -4.52
N LEU A 78 11.09 -0.55 -4.57
CA LEU A 78 10.38 -0.11 -3.38
C LEU A 78 9.76 -1.30 -2.63
N ASN A 79 9.17 -2.24 -3.36
CA ASN A 79 8.58 -3.45 -2.78
C ASN A 79 9.64 -4.29 -2.05
N ASN A 80 10.81 -4.47 -2.65
CA ASN A 80 11.90 -5.21 -2.03
C ASN A 80 12.45 -4.53 -0.78
N ARG A 81 12.61 -3.20 -0.82
CA ARG A 81 13.08 -2.42 0.34
C ARG A 81 12.07 -2.42 1.48
N SER A 82 10.79 -2.54 1.16
CA SER A 82 9.71 -2.51 2.17
C SER A 82 9.56 -3.82 2.94
N LYS A 83 10.10 -4.92 2.45
CA LYS A 83 9.92 -6.25 3.06
C LYS A 83 10.44 -6.36 4.49
N GLU A 84 11.42 -5.57 4.87
CA GLU A 84 11.95 -5.55 6.24
C GLU A 84 11.05 -4.81 7.23
N LEU A 85 10.03 -4.10 6.75
CA LEU A 85 9.15 -3.26 7.58
C LEU A 85 8.00 -4.04 8.22
N TYR A 86 7.75 -5.26 7.79
CA TYR A 86 6.66 -6.09 8.28
C TYR A 86 7.09 -7.54 8.40
N ASP A 87 6.33 -8.32 9.16
CA ASP A 87 6.58 -9.75 9.34
C ASP A 87 5.79 -10.57 8.33
N GLU A 88 4.54 -10.19 8.05
CA GLU A 88 3.68 -10.86 7.09
C GLU A 88 2.92 -9.84 6.26
N GLU A 89 2.73 -10.17 4.99
CA GLU A 89 1.91 -9.41 4.05
C GLU A 89 0.96 -10.37 3.34
N GLU A 90 -0.31 -10.00 3.27
CA GLU A 90 -1.30 -10.77 2.54
C GLU A 90 -2.13 -9.81 1.68
N GLN A 91 -2.26 -10.13 0.39
CA GLN A 91 -3.19 -9.42 -0.47
C GLN A 91 -4.59 -9.98 -0.27
N ILE A 92 -5.46 -9.19 0.33
CA ILE A 92 -6.83 -9.60 0.63
C ILE A 92 -7.65 -9.70 -0.65
N GLY A 93 -7.52 -8.73 -1.54
CA GLY A 93 -8.21 -8.79 -2.81
C GLY A 93 -8.28 -7.46 -3.55
N PHE A 94 -8.93 -7.54 -4.71
CA PHE A 94 -9.22 -6.41 -5.58
C PHE A 94 -10.73 -6.22 -5.59
N TYR A 95 -11.18 -4.98 -5.44
CA TYR A 95 -12.59 -4.66 -5.31
C TYR A 95 -12.96 -3.46 -6.17
N GLU A 96 -14.22 -3.39 -6.56
CA GLU A 96 -14.77 -2.21 -7.24
C GLU A 96 -15.97 -1.70 -6.45
N SER A 97 -16.17 -0.37 -6.44
CA SER A 97 -17.39 0.21 -5.86
C SER A 97 -18.59 -0.13 -6.75
N ILE A 98 -19.70 -0.36 -6.10
CA ILE A 98 -20.96 -0.74 -6.79
C ILE A 98 -21.64 0.48 -7.42
#